data_8a36e503dd0368333436df422ccb6ad5
#
_entry.id   8a36e503dd0368333436df422ccb6ad5
#
_cell.length_a   1.000
_cell.length_b   1.000
_cell.length_c   1.000
_cell.angle_alpha   90.00
_cell.angle_beta   90.00
_cell.angle_gamma   90.00
#
_symmetry.space_group_name_H-M   'P 1'
#
loop_
_entity.id
_entity.type
_entity.pdbx_description
1 polymer ?
#
loop_
_entity_poly.entity_id
_entity_poly.type
_entity_poly.pdbx_seq_one_letter_code
_entity_poly.pdbx_strand_id
1 'polypeptide(L)'
;MVIRDQYLGDYHDPEFQFALTEIADECRHSIMFAKASQKMVGKSYHPSKFVGWMGKVFMRTARSEIAYTGILVAEEILDVFQRGCMRDEKVLPFIRTVNEIHVLEESRHMKFAREEVRDAMKGVGWLRRQWSALVVSIAAAFIFTSMIRPRAYADAGLDAKRAVATRRSNEHFHSMVRSSCAHLMSFLDEAGLLTKPAARVYRKVHML
;
A
#
# COMPACT_ATOMS: atom_id res chain seq x y z
N MET A 1 -0.46 10.03 12.46
CA MET A 1 1.00 9.98 12.42
C MET A 1 1.55 11.21 11.71
N VAL A 2 1.27 11.40 10.44
CA VAL A 2 1.55 12.62 9.66
C VAL A 2 1.01 13.86 10.37
N ILE A 3 -0.26 13.87 10.77
CA ILE A 3 -0.85 14.98 11.54
C ILE A 3 -0.12 15.28 12.84
N ARG A 4 0.38 14.28 13.55
CA ARG A 4 1.10 14.56 14.80
C ARG A 4 2.41 15.29 14.55
N ASP A 5 3.13 14.94 13.50
CA ASP A 5 4.43 15.53 13.18
C ASP A 5 4.24 16.95 12.59
N GLN A 6 3.12 17.18 11.91
CA GLN A 6 2.72 18.50 11.38
C GLN A 6 1.88 19.34 12.36
N TYR A 7 1.19 18.74 13.34
CA TYR A 7 0.38 19.43 14.33
C TYR A 7 1.19 20.38 15.24
N LEU A 8 2.51 20.24 15.26
CA LEU A 8 3.42 21.19 15.93
C LEU A 8 3.75 22.42 15.07
N GLY A 9 3.25 22.46 13.82
CA GLY A 9 3.38 23.55 12.89
C GLY A 9 2.19 24.51 12.89
N ASP A 10 2.20 25.40 11.91
CA ASP A 10 1.12 26.37 11.68
C ASP A 10 -0.08 25.70 10.98
N TYR A 11 -1.30 25.98 11.43
CA TYR A 11 -2.55 25.57 10.74
C TYR A 11 -2.68 26.14 9.33
N HIS A 12 -1.93 27.17 9.00
CA HIS A 12 -1.86 27.78 7.68
C HIS A 12 -0.83 27.10 6.76
N ASP A 13 -0.07 26.15 7.30
CA ASP A 13 0.88 25.36 6.50
C ASP A 13 0.13 24.55 5.42
N PRO A 14 0.45 24.75 4.13
CA PRO A 14 -0.19 24.02 3.03
C PRO A 14 -0.06 22.49 3.13
N GLU A 15 1.07 21.99 3.67
CA GLU A 15 1.29 20.55 3.84
C GLU A 15 0.36 19.99 4.93
N PHE A 16 0.19 20.74 6.02
CA PHE A 16 -0.77 20.35 7.06
C PHE A 16 -2.22 20.35 6.54
N GLN A 17 -2.61 21.38 5.78
CA GLN A 17 -3.94 21.44 5.17
C GLN A 17 -4.15 20.29 4.17
N PHE A 18 -3.13 19.96 3.37
CA PHE A 18 -3.19 18.83 2.46
C PHE A 18 -3.37 17.51 3.21
N ALA A 19 -2.61 17.28 4.29
CA ALA A 19 -2.76 16.08 5.12
C ALA A 19 -4.16 15.92 5.73
N LEU A 20 -4.82 17.04 6.07
CA LEU A 20 -6.22 16.99 6.53
C LEU A 20 -7.18 16.59 5.40
N THR A 21 -6.94 17.02 4.17
CA THR A 21 -7.75 16.59 3.02
C THR A 21 -7.55 15.10 2.71
N GLU A 22 -6.32 14.59 2.76
CA GLU A 22 -6.03 13.16 2.65
C GLU A 22 -6.83 12.33 3.66
N ILE A 23 -6.88 12.75 4.93
CA ILE A 23 -7.65 12.04 5.95
C ILE A 23 -9.14 11.99 5.61
N ALA A 24 -9.70 13.09 5.11
CA ALA A 24 -11.09 13.12 4.69
C ALA A 24 -11.34 12.17 3.52
N ASP A 25 -10.43 12.12 2.54
CA ASP A 25 -10.47 11.20 1.41
C ASP A 25 -10.38 9.75 1.89
N GLU A 26 -9.45 9.40 2.77
CA GLU A 26 -9.30 8.07 3.34
C GLU A 26 -10.52 7.59 4.12
N CYS A 27 -11.18 8.48 4.88
CA CYS A 27 -12.45 8.16 5.53
C CYS A 27 -13.53 7.83 4.50
N ARG A 28 -13.60 8.58 3.40
CA ARG A 28 -14.56 8.36 2.31
C ARG A 28 -14.24 7.05 1.55
N HIS A 29 -12.96 6.78 1.24
CA HIS A 29 -12.50 5.53 0.62
C HIS A 29 -12.90 4.31 1.46
N SER A 30 -12.67 4.37 2.77
CA SER A 30 -13.06 3.30 3.70
C SER A 30 -14.55 2.99 3.62
N ILE A 31 -15.42 4.01 3.59
CA ILE A 31 -16.87 3.85 3.46
C ILE A 31 -17.23 3.29 2.07
N MET A 32 -16.60 3.79 1.02
CA MET A 32 -16.84 3.40 -0.36
C MET A 32 -16.51 1.92 -0.59
N PHE A 33 -15.33 1.46 -0.15
CA PHE A 33 -14.93 0.06 -0.26
C PHE A 33 -15.75 -0.86 0.64
N ALA A 34 -16.14 -0.42 1.84
CA ALA A 34 -17.04 -1.19 2.70
C ALA A 34 -18.40 -1.42 2.03
N LYS A 35 -18.99 -0.39 1.42
CA LYS A 35 -20.25 -0.51 0.66
C LYS A 35 -20.09 -1.39 -0.57
N ALA A 36 -18.99 -1.26 -1.32
CA ALA A 36 -18.70 -2.10 -2.47
C ALA A 36 -18.59 -3.58 -2.06
N SER A 37 -17.82 -3.88 -1.01
CA SER A 37 -17.69 -5.24 -0.47
C SER A 37 -19.03 -5.81 0.01
N GLN A 38 -19.83 -5.01 0.72
CA GLN A 38 -21.16 -5.41 1.16
C GLN A 38 -22.06 -5.73 -0.03
N LYS A 39 -22.02 -4.94 -1.09
CA LYS A 39 -22.82 -5.17 -2.31
C LYS A 39 -22.38 -6.40 -3.09
N MET A 40 -21.09 -6.70 -3.11
CA MET A 40 -20.54 -7.86 -3.84
C MET A 40 -20.76 -9.19 -3.14
N VAL A 41 -20.46 -9.23 -1.84
CA VAL A 41 -20.37 -10.49 -1.08
C VAL A 41 -21.18 -10.49 0.22
N GLY A 42 -21.99 -9.46 0.45
CA GLY A 42 -22.88 -9.35 1.61
C GLY A 42 -22.15 -9.12 2.94
N LYS A 43 -20.84 -8.82 2.92
CA LYS A 43 -20.04 -8.60 4.13
C LYS A 43 -18.79 -7.77 3.84
N SER A 44 -18.24 -7.19 4.89
CA SER A 44 -16.93 -6.55 4.86
C SER A 44 -15.87 -7.47 5.47
N TYR A 45 -14.66 -7.41 4.96
CA TYR A 45 -13.52 -8.17 5.46
C TYR A 45 -12.68 -7.29 6.40
N HIS A 46 -12.46 -7.79 7.61
CA HIS A 46 -11.57 -7.15 8.57
C HIS A 46 -10.20 -7.83 8.55
N PRO A 47 -9.10 -7.11 8.79
CA PRO A 47 -7.79 -7.72 8.94
C PRO A 47 -7.78 -8.71 10.10
N SER A 48 -6.84 -9.67 10.10
CA SER A 48 -6.66 -10.53 11.24
C SER A 48 -6.23 -9.70 12.46
N LYS A 49 -6.49 -10.21 13.69
CA LYS A 49 -6.07 -9.53 14.93
C LYS A 49 -4.57 -9.20 14.93
N PHE A 50 -3.74 -10.11 14.40
CA PHE A 50 -2.29 -9.91 14.27
C PHE A 50 -1.96 -8.79 13.29
N VAL A 51 -2.57 -8.76 12.11
CA VAL A 51 -2.39 -7.69 11.11
C VAL A 51 -2.82 -6.34 11.69
N GLY A 52 -3.97 -6.30 12.37
CA GLY A 52 -4.45 -5.08 13.03
C GLY A 52 -3.53 -4.60 14.15
N TRP A 53 -2.92 -5.52 14.92
CA TRP A 53 -1.93 -5.17 15.93
C TRP A 53 -0.65 -4.63 15.30
N MET A 54 -0.11 -5.30 14.28
CA MET A 54 1.07 -4.83 13.53
C MET A 54 0.85 -3.45 12.91
N GLY A 55 -0.33 -3.21 12.32
CA GLY A 55 -0.70 -1.89 11.80
C GLY A 55 -0.69 -0.81 12.89
N LYS A 56 -1.23 -1.11 14.09
CA LYS A 56 -1.17 -0.17 15.23
C LYS A 56 0.26 0.10 15.70
N VAL A 57 1.12 -0.91 15.73
CA VAL A 57 2.54 -0.74 16.05
C VAL A 57 3.20 0.15 15.00
N PHE A 58 3.00 -0.15 13.72
CA PHE A 58 3.53 0.65 12.63
C PHE A 58 3.07 2.11 12.71
N MET A 59 1.77 2.37 12.86
CA MET A 59 1.23 3.73 12.99
C MET A 59 1.79 4.50 14.19
N ARG A 60 2.19 3.82 15.26
CA ARG A 60 2.77 4.47 16.45
C ARG A 60 4.26 4.72 16.36
N THR A 61 4.97 3.91 15.61
CA THR A 61 6.45 3.91 15.57
C THR A 61 7.03 4.46 14.27
N ALA A 62 6.36 4.22 13.13
CA ALA A 62 6.82 4.74 11.86
C ALA A 62 6.67 6.27 11.79
N ARG A 63 7.69 6.94 11.29
CA ARG A 63 7.75 8.39 11.14
C ARG A 63 8.50 8.75 9.87
N SER A 64 8.26 9.96 9.38
CA SER A 64 9.01 10.52 8.25
C SER A 64 9.11 9.53 7.08
N GLU A 65 10.29 9.27 6.54
CA GLU A 65 10.51 8.39 5.39
C GLU A 65 9.89 7.00 5.52
N ILE A 66 9.87 6.42 6.71
CA ILE A 66 9.27 5.08 6.92
C ILE A 66 7.75 5.15 6.79
N ALA A 67 7.14 6.20 7.31
CA ALA A 67 5.70 6.39 7.30
C ALA A 67 5.18 6.60 5.87
N TYR A 68 5.73 7.58 5.17
CA TYR A 68 5.33 7.92 3.81
C TYR A 68 5.64 6.81 2.82
N THR A 69 6.79 6.12 2.98
CA THR A 69 7.07 4.96 2.14
C THR A 69 6.10 3.81 2.41
N GLY A 70 5.65 3.64 3.66
CA GLY A 70 4.62 2.64 3.98
C GLY A 70 3.28 2.92 3.30
N ILE A 71 2.87 4.19 3.21
CA ILE A 71 1.71 4.64 2.44
C ILE A 71 1.91 4.31 0.95
N LEU A 72 3.02 4.75 0.37
CA LEU A 72 3.34 4.48 -1.03
C LEU A 72 3.31 3.00 -1.39
N VAL A 73 3.84 2.13 -0.52
CA VAL A 73 3.81 0.68 -0.74
C VAL A 73 2.40 0.16 -0.84
N ALA A 74 1.50 0.61 0.03
CA ALA A 74 0.12 0.17 0.01
C ALA A 74 -0.61 0.65 -1.25
N GLU A 75 -0.49 1.94 -1.55
CA GLU A 75 -1.26 2.57 -2.62
C GLU A 75 -0.74 2.20 -4.02
N GLU A 76 0.57 2.21 -4.26
CA GLU A 76 1.11 1.89 -5.59
C GLU A 76 0.88 0.45 -6.02
N ILE A 77 0.90 -0.51 -5.10
CA ILE A 77 0.56 -1.88 -5.42
C ILE A 77 -0.91 -2.00 -5.81
N LEU A 78 -1.78 -1.32 -5.06
CA LEU A 78 -3.22 -1.33 -5.31
C LEU A 78 -3.58 -0.57 -6.60
N ASP A 79 -2.93 0.55 -6.87
CA ASP A 79 -3.18 1.41 -8.04
C ASP A 79 -3.12 0.61 -9.35
N VAL A 80 -2.12 -0.24 -9.53
CA VAL A 80 -1.99 -1.05 -10.76
C VAL A 80 -3.15 -2.02 -10.93
N PHE A 81 -3.59 -2.70 -9.84
CA PHE A 81 -4.75 -3.58 -9.88
C PHE A 81 -6.04 -2.83 -10.15
N GLN A 82 -6.21 -1.69 -9.52
CA GLN A 82 -7.39 -0.85 -9.66
C GLN A 82 -7.51 -0.27 -11.08
N ARG A 83 -6.40 0.19 -11.67
CA ARG A 83 -6.35 0.63 -13.08
C ARG A 83 -6.69 -0.52 -14.04
N GLY A 84 -6.29 -1.75 -13.75
CA GLY A 84 -6.73 -2.92 -14.48
C GLY A 84 -8.24 -3.12 -14.39
N CYS A 85 -8.80 -3.07 -13.18
CA CYS A 85 -10.24 -3.19 -12.94
C CYS A 85 -11.07 -2.10 -13.63
N MET A 86 -10.58 -0.86 -13.68
CA MET A 86 -11.27 0.26 -14.37
C MET A 86 -11.47 0.01 -15.86
N ARG A 87 -10.51 -0.66 -16.50
CA ARG A 87 -10.45 -0.87 -17.96
C ARG A 87 -11.11 -2.17 -18.42
N ASP A 88 -11.31 -3.11 -17.51
CA ASP A 88 -11.87 -4.43 -17.86
C ASP A 88 -13.40 -4.37 -17.86
N GLU A 89 -13.99 -4.51 -19.04
CA GLU A 89 -15.45 -4.52 -19.23
C GLU A 89 -16.15 -5.68 -18.53
N LYS A 90 -15.43 -6.74 -18.17
CA LYS A 90 -15.95 -7.88 -17.40
C LYS A 90 -16.14 -7.56 -15.92
N VAL A 91 -15.51 -6.49 -15.43
CA VAL A 91 -15.69 -6.00 -14.06
C VAL A 91 -17.00 -5.25 -13.95
N LEU A 92 -17.75 -5.50 -12.87
CA LEU A 92 -19.03 -4.85 -12.60
C LEU A 92 -18.91 -3.32 -12.70
N PRO A 93 -19.82 -2.62 -13.37
CA PRO A 93 -19.71 -1.17 -13.59
C PRO A 93 -19.47 -0.36 -12.31
N PHE A 94 -20.19 -0.68 -11.22
CA PHE A 94 -20.01 0.06 -9.97
C PHE A 94 -18.62 -0.17 -9.33
N ILE A 95 -17.99 -1.34 -9.55
CA ILE A 95 -16.60 -1.60 -9.11
C ILE A 95 -15.62 -0.80 -9.95
N ARG A 96 -15.85 -0.69 -11.26
CA ARG A 96 -15.02 0.17 -12.12
C ARG A 96 -15.05 1.61 -11.65
N THR A 97 -16.26 2.14 -11.36
CA THR A 97 -16.41 3.51 -10.82
C THR A 97 -15.74 3.70 -9.46
N VAL A 98 -15.88 2.74 -8.54
CA VAL A 98 -15.20 2.79 -7.23
C VAL A 98 -13.69 2.87 -7.40
N ASN A 99 -13.11 2.03 -8.26
CA ASN A 99 -11.67 2.07 -8.52
C ASN A 99 -11.24 3.36 -9.23
N GLU A 100 -12.06 3.88 -10.15
CA GLU A 100 -11.78 5.14 -10.86
C GLU A 100 -11.69 6.31 -9.88
N ILE A 101 -12.67 6.46 -8.99
CA ILE A 101 -12.68 7.51 -7.97
C ILE A 101 -11.41 7.41 -7.11
N HIS A 102 -11.14 6.22 -6.58
CA HIS A 102 -9.97 5.99 -5.73
C HIS A 102 -8.66 6.33 -6.44
N VAL A 103 -8.43 5.78 -7.63
CA VAL A 103 -7.20 6.01 -8.41
C VAL A 103 -6.96 7.48 -8.71
N LEU A 104 -8.02 8.23 -9.04
CA LEU A 104 -7.91 9.67 -9.32
C LEU A 104 -7.51 10.46 -8.07
N GLU A 105 -8.08 10.13 -6.93
CA GLU A 105 -7.80 10.80 -5.66
C GLU A 105 -6.42 10.41 -5.12
N GLU A 106 -6.08 9.10 -5.12
CA GLU A 106 -4.79 8.59 -4.67
C GLU A 106 -3.59 9.09 -5.49
N SER A 107 -3.79 9.46 -6.73
CA SER A 107 -2.70 10.01 -7.55
C SER A 107 -2.05 11.26 -6.91
N ARG A 108 -2.81 12.06 -6.17
CA ARG A 108 -2.33 13.23 -5.43
C ARG A 108 -1.61 12.83 -4.15
N HIS A 109 -2.18 11.86 -3.41
CA HIS A 109 -1.61 11.33 -2.17
C HIS A 109 -0.26 10.69 -2.43
N MET A 110 -0.16 9.84 -3.45
CA MET A 110 1.11 9.21 -3.86
C MET A 110 2.16 10.24 -4.30
N LYS A 111 1.77 11.30 -5.00
CA LYS A 111 2.69 12.37 -5.39
C LYS A 111 3.25 13.06 -4.15
N PHE A 112 2.40 13.50 -3.25
CA PHE A 112 2.78 14.13 -1.98
C PHE A 112 3.69 13.21 -1.16
N ALA A 113 3.29 11.95 -0.96
CA ALA A 113 4.09 10.99 -0.20
C ALA A 113 5.49 10.77 -0.80
N ARG A 114 5.65 10.81 -2.13
CA ARG A 114 6.97 10.72 -2.78
C ARG A 114 7.82 11.96 -2.53
N GLU A 115 7.24 13.15 -2.56
CA GLU A 115 7.91 14.41 -2.25
C GLU A 115 8.41 14.37 -0.81
N GLU A 116 7.56 13.97 0.14
CA GLU A 116 7.91 13.80 1.55
C GLU A 116 9.05 12.79 1.78
N VAL A 117 9.02 11.65 1.07
CA VAL A 117 10.11 10.66 1.17
C VAL A 117 11.42 11.25 0.63
N ARG A 118 11.39 11.93 -0.52
CA ARG A 118 12.59 12.56 -1.08
C ARG A 118 13.18 13.57 -0.11
N ASP A 119 12.34 14.41 0.48
CA ASP A 119 12.77 15.45 1.41
C ASP A 119 13.30 14.85 2.71
N ALA A 120 12.61 13.89 3.28
CA ALA A 120 13.06 13.20 4.48
C ALA A 120 14.37 12.42 4.28
N MET A 121 14.67 11.98 3.05
CA MET A 121 15.92 11.26 2.74
C MET A 121 17.09 12.17 2.41
N LYS A 122 16.90 13.51 2.29
CA LYS A 122 17.99 14.45 2.10
C LYS A 122 18.89 14.46 3.34
N GLY A 123 20.19 14.23 3.14
CA GLY A 123 21.18 14.25 4.22
C GLY A 123 21.11 13.07 5.21
N VAL A 124 20.28 12.06 4.96
CA VAL A 124 20.19 10.89 5.83
C VAL A 124 21.49 10.09 5.79
N GLY A 125 22.09 9.87 6.97
CA GLY A 125 23.32 9.09 7.13
C GLY A 125 23.11 7.60 6.80
N TRP A 126 24.21 6.92 6.45
CA TRP A 126 24.19 5.54 5.96
C TRP A 126 23.46 4.55 6.89
N LEU A 127 23.70 4.61 8.21
CA LEU A 127 23.05 3.69 9.16
C LEU A 127 21.53 3.83 9.17
N ARG A 128 21.02 5.07 9.24
CA ARG A 128 19.59 5.35 9.21
C ARG A 128 18.98 4.88 7.89
N ARG A 129 19.66 5.12 6.77
CA ARG A 129 19.24 4.65 5.43
C ARG A 129 19.07 3.12 5.39
N GLN A 130 20.09 2.36 5.89
CA GLN A 130 19.99 0.89 5.94
C GLN A 130 18.82 0.42 6.81
N TRP A 131 18.64 1.06 7.95
CA TRP A 131 17.54 0.75 8.88
C TRP A 131 16.17 1.03 8.25
N SER A 132 15.96 2.23 7.73
CA SER A 132 14.69 2.62 7.09
C SER A 132 14.36 1.71 5.91
N ALA A 133 15.34 1.44 5.03
CA ALA A 133 15.17 0.52 3.92
C ALA A 133 14.74 -0.89 4.38
N LEU A 134 15.36 -1.43 5.43
CA LEU A 134 15.02 -2.74 5.96
C LEU A 134 13.61 -2.75 6.56
N VAL A 135 13.28 -1.77 7.40
CA VAL A 135 11.95 -1.67 8.03
C VAL A 135 10.86 -1.54 6.98
N VAL A 136 11.06 -0.67 5.98
CA VAL A 136 10.11 -0.49 4.88
C VAL A 136 9.94 -1.78 4.08
N SER A 137 11.02 -2.48 3.75
CA SER A 137 10.93 -3.73 2.99
C SER A 137 10.19 -4.84 3.75
N ILE A 138 10.37 -4.93 5.07
CA ILE A 138 9.63 -5.87 5.92
C ILE A 138 8.15 -5.48 5.98
N ALA A 139 7.85 -4.18 6.16
CA ALA A 139 6.48 -3.68 6.14
C ALA A 139 5.79 -3.95 4.81
N ALA A 140 6.48 -3.69 3.68
CA ALA A 140 5.99 -3.96 2.34
C ALA A 140 5.66 -5.44 2.11
N ALA A 141 6.58 -6.33 2.48
CA ALA A 141 6.37 -7.78 2.39
C ALA A 141 5.16 -8.22 3.23
N PHE A 142 5.01 -7.64 4.43
CA PHE A 142 3.89 -7.93 5.30
C PHE A 142 2.55 -7.42 4.73
N ILE A 143 2.50 -6.18 4.26
CA ILE A 143 1.32 -5.59 3.61
C ILE A 143 0.91 -6.46 2.43
N PHE A 144 1.82 -6.69 1.49
CA PHE A 144 1.56 -7.46 0.27
C PHE A 144 1.05 -8.88 0.55
N THR A 145 1.71 -9.62 1.45
CA THR A 145 1.31 -10.99 1.78
C THR A 145 -0.01 -11.07 2.55
N SER A 146 -0.44 -9.99 3.19
CA SER A 146 -1.68 -9.88 3.96
C SER A 146 -2.89 -9.46 3.13
N MET A 147 -2.70 -8.91 1.92
CA MET A 147 -3.78 -8.37 1.08
C MET A 147 -4.81 -9.40 0.69
N ILE A 148 -4.38 -10.59 0.28
CA ILE A 148 -5.29 -11.66 -0.15
C ILE A 148 -5.34 -12.76 0.90
N ARG A 149 -6.44 -12.82 1.62
CA ARG A 149 -6.66 -13.81 2.68
C ARG A 149 -7.19 -15.12 2.09
N PRO A 150 -6.82 -16.29 2.68
CA PRO A 150 -7.35 -17.59 2.29
C PRO A 150 -8.89 -17.63 2.26
N ARG A 151 -9.53 -16.91 3.20
CA ARG A 151 -10.99 -16.83 3.27
C ARG A 151 -11.63 -16.21 2.03
N ALA A 152 -10.96 -15.27 1.36
CA ALA A 152 -11.47 -14.69 0.12
C ALA A 152 -11.63 -15.74 -0.98
N TYR A 153 -10.70 -16.71 -1.06
CA TYR A 153 -10.82 -17.83 -1.99
C TYR A 153 -11.99 -18.76 -1.63
N ALA A 154 -12.14 -19.06 -0.33
CA ALA A 154 -13.25 -19.90 0.14
C ALA A 154 -14.62 -19.26 -0.16
N ASP A 155 -14.74 -17.95 0.08
CA ASP A 155 -15.98 -17.21 -0.20
C ASP A 155 -16.27 -17.10 -1.72
N ALA A 156 -15.24 -17.23 -2.57
CA ALA A 156 -15.38 -17.36 -4.02
C ALA A 156 -15.65 -18.81 -4.49
N GLY A 157 -15.91 -19.75 -3.57
CA GLY A 157 -16.21 -21.15 -3.90
C GLY A 157 -14.99 -21.99 -4.25
N LEU A 158 -13.76 -21.53 -3.97
CA LEU A 158 -12.52 -22.24 -4.26
C LEU A 158 -11.98 -22.96 -3.01
N ASP A 159 -11.24 -24.07 -3.23
CA ASP A 159 -10.42 -24.65 -2.16
C ASP A 159 -9.31 -23.66 -1.76
N ALA A 160 -9.43 -23.07 -0.58
CA ALA A 160 -8.53 -22.03 -0.10
C ALA A 160 -7.07 -22.52 0.03
N LYS A 161 -6.83 -23.78 0.45
CA LYS A 161 -5.48 -24.34 0.57
C LYS A 161 -4.83 -24.51 -0.79
N ARG A 162 -5.56 -25.10 -1.74
CA ARG A 162 -5.11 -25.30 -3.11
C ARG A 162 -4.88 -23.97 -3.81
N ALA A 163 -5.79 -23.01 -3.68
CA ALA A 163 -5.65 -21.66 -4.26
C ALA A 163 -4.41 -20.93 -3.75
N VAL A 164 -4.15 -20.96 -2.44
CA VAL A 164 -2.95 -20.36 -1.85
C VAL A 164 -1.69 -21.08 -2.34
N ALA A 165 -1.67 -22.41 -2.40
CA ALA A 165 -0.53 -23.17 -2.90
C ALA A 165 -0.25 -22.83 -4.37
N THR A 166 -1.29 -22.85 -5.23
CA THR A 166 -1.20 -22.48 -6.64
C THR A 166 -0.65 -21.05 -6.82
N ARG A 167 -1.17 -20.08 -6.08
CA ARG A 167 -0.66 -18.69 -6.13
C ARG A 167 0.82 -18.61 -5.82
N ARG A 168 1.30 -19.36 -4.81
CA ARG A 168 2.71 -19.36 -4.39
C ARG A 168 3.66 -19.93 -5.42
N SER A 169 3.20 -20.84 -6.29
CA SER A 169 4.01 -21.46 -7.33
C SER A 169 3.71 -20.93 -8.75
N ASN A 170 2.84 -19.93 -8.86
CA ASN A 170 2.39 -19.42 -10.15
C ASN A 170 3.34 -18.32 -10.65
N GLU A 171 4.17 -18.65 -11.64
CA GLU A 171 5.13 -17.69 -12.23
C GLU A 171 4.44 -16.53 -12.95
N HIS A 172 3.27 -16.75 -13.53
CA HIS A 172 2.49 -15.64 -14.11
C HIS A 172 2.08 -14.63 -13.02
N PHE A 173 1.64 -15.12 -11.85
CA PHE A 173 1.35 -14.25 -10.71
C PHE A 173 2.59 -13.49 -10.23
N HIS A 174 3.74 -14.16 -10.13
CA HIS A 174 5.00 -13.53 -9.73
C HIS A 174 5.44 -12.45 -10.73
N SER A 175 5.33 -12.74 -12.04
CA SER A 175 5.63 -11.75 -13.09
C SER A 175 4.70 -10.55 -13.03
N MET A 176 3.40 -10.78 -12.80
CA MET A 176 2.42 -9.70 -12.61
C MET A 176 2.78 -8.83 -11.41
N VAL A 177 3.16 -9.43 -10.28
CA VAL A 177 3.59 -8.70 -9.07
C VAL A 177 4.82 -7.85 -9.36
N ARG A 178 5.86 -8.41 -10.00
CA ARG A 178 7.07 -7.64 -10.38
C ARG A 178 6.71 -6.45 -11.26
N SER A 179 5.89 -6.67 -12.27
CA SER A 179 5.44 -5.58 -13.16
C SER A 179 4.65 -4.50 -12.42
N SER A 180 3.77 -4.91 -11.49
CA SER A 180 2.99 -3.97 -10.68
C SER A 180 3.85 -3.16 -9.71
N CYS A 181 4.94 -3.75 -9.20
CA CYS A 181 5.84 -3.08 -8.27
C CYS A 181 6.99 -2.32 -8.96
N ALA A 182 7.16 -2.43 -10.28
CA ALA A 182 8.32 -1.88 -10.98
C ALA A 182 8.54 -0.39 -10.73
N HIS A 183 7.46 0.39 -10.77
CA HIS A 183 7.50 1.84 -10.53
C HIS A 183 7.88 2.18 -9.08
N LEU A 184 7.30 1.46 -8.12
CA LEU A 184 7.67 1.58 -6.71
C LEU A 184 9.14 1.23 -6.48
N MET A 185 9.62 0.12 -7.05
CA MET A 185 11.01 -0.31 -6.90
C MET A 185 11.99 0.72 -7.51
N SER A 186 11.66 1.30 -8.66
CA SER A 186 12.45 2.38 -9.26
C SER A 186 12.53 3.60 -8.35
N PHE A 187 11.40 4.01 -7.78
CA PHE A 187 11.36 5.12 -6.81
C PHE A 187 12.18 4.83 -5.55
N LEU A 188 12.07 3.62 -4.99
CA LEU A 188 12.83 3.24 -3.81
C LEU A 188 14.35 3.20 -4.06
N ASP A 189 14.77 2.83 -5.27
CA ASP A 189 16.17 2.89 -5.69
C ASP A 189 16.65 4.34 -5.79
N GLU A 190 15.89 5.20 -6.46
CA GLU A 190 16.14 6.65 -6.55
C GLU A 190 16.27 7.29 -5.16
N ALA A 191 15.38 6.96 -4.23
CA ALA A 191 15.39 7.47 -2.86
C ALA A 191 16.50 6.83 -1.98
N GLY A 192 17.23 5.83 -2.50
CA GLY A 192 18.27 5.09 -1.80
C GLY A 192 17.73 4.14 -0.72
N LEU A 193 16.48 3.71 -0.85
CA LEU A 193 15.80 2.76 0.04
C LEU A 193 15.82 1.32 -0.50
N LEU A 194 16.35 1.09 -1.70
CA LEU A 194 16.53 -0.25 -2.28
C LEU A 194 17.94 -0.81 -1.96
N THR A 195 18.26 -0.90 -0.67
CA THR A 195 19.56 -1.44 -0.23
C THR A 195 19.65 -2.96 -0.45
N LYS A 196 20.88 -3.52 -0.43
CA LYS A 196 21.09 -4.97 -0.62
C LYS A 196 20.25 -5.84 0.34
N PRO A 197 20.14 -5.53 1.65
CA PRO A 197 19.26 -6.28 2.56
C PRO A 197 17.78 -6.13 2.19
N ALA A 198 17.30 -4.91 1.90
CA ALA A 198 15.93 -4.64 1.50
C ALA A 198 15.55 -5.38 0.20
N ALA A 199 16.41 -5.34 -0.81
CA ALA A 199 16.22 -6.05 -2.07
C ALA A 199 16.04 -7.57 -1.89
N ARG A 200 16.73 -8.18 -0.91
CA ARG A 200 16.53 -9.60 -0.58
C ARG A 200 15.12 -9.88 -0.05
N VAL A 201 14.57 -8.96 0.74
CA VAL A 201 13.19 -9.07 1.25
C VAL A 201 12.19 -8.95 0.11
N TYR A 202 12.33 -7.94 -0.76
CA TYR A 202 11.44 -7.75 -1.91
C TYR A 202 11.44 -8.95 -2.86
N ARG A 203 12.62 -9.55 -3.15
CA ARG A 203 12.72 -10.76 -3.99
C ARG A 203 11.99 -11.96 -3.39
N LYS A 204 12.00 -12.13 -2.05
CA LYS A 204 11.29 -13.22 -1.38
C LYS A 204 9.77 -13.18 -1.57
N VAL A 205 9.22 -12.01 -1.84
CA VAL A 205 7.78 -11.80 -2.06
C VAL A 205 7.47 -11.44 -3.51
N HIS A 206 8.44 -11.61 -4.42
CA HIS A 206 8.32 -11.38 -5.86
C HIS A 206 7.97 -9.93 -6.27
N MET A 207 8.31 -8.95 -5.45
CA MET A 207 8.14 -7.53 -5.77
C MET A 207 9.31 -6.97 -6.59
N LEU A 208 10.46 -7.68 -6.60
CA LEU A 208 11.68 -7.34 -7.33
C LEU A 208 12.21 -8.55 -8.07
#